data_f0165bed76ca46ca26093cd9b6ce26e8
#
_entry.id   f0165bed76ca46ca26093cd9b6ce26e8
#
_cell.length_a   1.000
_cell.length_b   1.000
_cell.length_c   1.000
_cell.angle_alpha   90.00
_cell.angle_beta   90.00
_cell.angle_gamma   90.00
#
_symmetry.space_group_name_H-M   'P 1'
#
loop_
_entity.id
_entity.type
_entity.pdbx_description
1 polymer ?
#
loop_
_entity_poly.entity_id
_entity_poly.type
_entity_poly.pdbx_seq_one_letter_code
_entity_poly.pdbx_strand_id
1 'polypeptide(L)'
;LPRLVGRAKAVEMLLTGEPLSAQEARACGLVNHVTKQELLLEEVNFLAKRLCAKPAAAVSLILEALEGMAMSLEEALALEARLFGHAFTTEDSKEGLKAFLEKRTPHFKDR
;
A
#
# COMPACT_ATOMS: atom_id res chain seq x y z
N LEU A 1 -14.93 8.32 0.54
CA LEU A 1 -15.00 8.26 2.00
C LEU A 1 -15.62 6.93 2.49
N PRO A 2 -16.84 6.50 2.08
CA PRO A 2 -17.49 5.29 2.63
C PRO A 2 -16.69 3.99 2.48
N ARG A 3 -15.89 3.86 1.41
CA ARG A 3 -15.04 2.67 1.20
C ARG A 3 -13.89 2.54 2.22
N LEU A 4 -13.47 3.66 2.84
CA LEU A 4 -12.39 3.68 3.82
C LEU A 4 -12.91 3.52 5.24
N VAL A 5 -13.93 4.32 5.62
CA VAL A 5 -14.41 4.40 7.02
C VAL A 5 -15.67 3.57 7.28
N GLY A 6 -16.22 2.93 6.27
CA GLY A 6 -17.50 2.26 6.32
C GLY A 6 -18.69 3.21 6.17
N ARG A 7 -19.86 2.65 5.82
CA ARG A 7 -21.06 3.45 5.49
C ARG A 7 -21.55 4.25 6.70
N ALA A 8 -21.62 3.64 7.87
CA ALA A 8 -22.18 4.28 9.06
C ALA A 8 -21.38 5.53 9.46
N LYS A 9 -20.06 5.40 9.57
CA LYS A 9 -19.19 6.54 9.92
C LYS A 9 -19.20 7.62 8.82
N ALA A 10 -19.21 7.23 7.56
CA ALA A 10 -19.32 8.18 6.46
C ALA A 10 -20.62 9.00 6.48
N VAL A 11 -21.77 8.36 6.79
CA VAL A 11 -23.06 9.03 6.93
C VAL A 11 -23.04 10.04 8.07
N GLU A 12 -22.56 9.63 9.25
CA GLU A 12 -22.40 10.50 10.40
C GLU A 12 -21.57 11.75 10.04
N MET A 13 -20.35 11.56 9.50
CA MET A 13 -19.46 12.65 9.12
C MET A 13 -20.07 13.61 8.09
N LEU A 14 -20.75 13.06 7.08
CA LEU A 14 -21.31 13.86 5.99
C LEU A 14 -22.56 14.63 6.40
N LEU A 15 -23.37 14.08 7.30
CA LEU A 15 -24.63 14.72 7.72
C LEU A 15 -24.41 15.70 8.88
N THR A 16 -23.48 15.44 9.79
CA THR A 16 -23.18 16.35 10.90
C THR A 16 -22.23 17.47 10.49
N GLY A 17 -21.34 17.21 9.54
CA GLY A 17 -20.27 18.16 9.18
C GLY A 17 -19.24 18.37 10.29
N GLU A 18 -19.25 17.54 11.33
CA GLU A 18 -18.33 17.65 12.45
C GLU A 18 -16.89 17.27 12.05
N PRO A 19 -15.89 18.03 12.53
CA PRO A 19 -14.50 17.71 12.25
C PRO A 19 -14.08 16.42 12.97
N LEU A 20 -13.25 15.62 12.30
CA LEU A 20 -12.69 14.39 12.83
C LEU A 20 -11.29 14.66 13.41
N SER A 21 -11.01 14.22 14.62
CA SER A 21 -9.67 14.27 15.17
C SER A 21 -8.72 13.29 14.42
N ALA A 22 -7.41 13.55 14.49
CA ALA A 22 -6.42 12.65 13.87
C ALA A 22 -6.48 11.23 14.46
N GLN A 23 -6.73 11.08 15.76
CA GLN A 23 -6.88 9.79 16.45
C GLN A 23 -8.13 9.04 15.97
N GLU A 24 -9.25 9.70 15.81
CA GLU A 24 -10.48 9.11 15.27
C GLU A 24 -10.29 8.73 13.80
N ALA A 25 -9.61 9.57 13.01
CA ALA A 25 -9.26 9.26 11.61
C ALA A 25 -8.43 7.98 11.51
N ARG A 26 -7.47 7.77 12.43
CA ARG A 26 -6.71 6.52 12.53
C ARG A 26 -7.59 5.35 12.96
N ALA A 27 -8.42 5.55 13.97
CA ALA A 27 -9.28 4.50 14.50
C ALA A 27 -10.28 3.96 13.46
N CYS A 28 -10.79 4.82 12.57
CA CYS A 28 -11.70 4.42 11.49
C CYS A 28 -11.00 4.07 10.15
N GLY A 29 -9.67 4.02 10.12
CA GLY A 29 -8.90 3.60 8.94
C GLY A 29 -8.79 4.65 7.83
N LEU A 30 -9.10 5.92 8.13
CA LEU A 30 -8.95 7.02 7.17
C LEU A 30 -7.49 7.40 6.94
N VAL A 31 -6.65 7.27 7.97
CA VAL A 31 -5.20 7.47 7.91
C VAL A 31 -4.47 6.29 8.56
N ASN A 32 -3.28 5.98 8.08
CA ASN A 32 -2.48 4.86 8.57
C ASN A 32 -1.73 5.19 9.86
N HIS A 33 -1.22 6.43 9.98
CA HIS A 33 -0.40 6.88 11.11
C HIS A 33 -0.82 8.25 11.57
N VAL A 34 -0.62 8.50 12.85
CA VAL A 34 -0.75 9.82 13.47
C VAL A 34 0.53 10.06 14.26
N THR A 35 1.15 11.21 14.07
CA THR A 35 2.39 11.60 14.73
C THR A 35 2.29 13.05 15.23
N LYS A 36 3.23 13.45 16.06
CA LYS A 36 3.37 14.86 16.46
C LYS A 36 3.86 15.68 15.28
N GLN A 37 3.47 16.95 15.23
CA GLN A 37 3.81 17.86 14.12
C GLN A 37 5.33 17.97 13.92
N GLU A 38 6.10 18.00 15.00
CA GLU A 38 7.56 18.12 14.97
C GLU A 38 8.24 16.89 14.34
N LEU A 39 7.60 15.71 14.44
CA LEU A 39 8.12 14.44 13.94
C LEU A 39 7.58 14.06 12.55
N LEU A 40 6.64 14.85 12.00
CA LEU A 40 5.94 14.50 10.75
C LEU A 40 6.90 14.23 9.60
N LEU A 41 7.85 15.12 9.36
CA LEU A 41 8.80 14.99 8.26
C LEU A 41 9.76 13.80 8.45
N GLU A 42 10.14 13.51 9.69
CA GLU A 42 10.98 12.37 10.02
C GLU A 42 10.27 11.05 9.70
N GLU A 43 9.03 10.90 10.15
CA GLU A 43 8.18 9.73 9.90
C GLU A 43 7.89 9.54 8.41
N VAL A 44 7.58 10.63 7.69
CA VAL A 44 7.36 10.59 6.24
C VAL A 44 8.62 10.14 5.51
N ASN A 45 9.78 10.72 5.85
CA ASN A 45 11.06 10.34 5.24
C ASN A 45 11.44 8.90 5.55
N PHE A 46 11.16 8.41 6.76
CA PHE A 46 11.38 7.02 7.12
C PHE A 46 10.53 6.08 6.26
N LEU A 47 9.23 6.36 6.13
CA LEU A 47 8.33 5.59 5.27
C LEU A 47 8.75 5.64 3.80
N ALA A 48 9.08 6.83 3.29
CA ALA A 48 9.51 7.02 1.90
C ALA A 48 10.78 6.20 1.59
N LYS A 49 11.78 6.22 2.46
CA LYS A 49 12.99 5.39 2.31
C LYS A 49 12.69 3.90 2.24
N ARG A 50 11.75 3.43 3.06
CA ARG A 50 11.31 2.02 3.05
C ARG A 50 10.62 1.64 1.75
N LEU A 51 9.82 2.55 1.18
CA LEU A 51 9.15 2.33 -0.11
C LEU A 51 10.16 2.37 -1.27
N CYS A 52 11.05 3.37 -1.28
CA CYS A 52 12.10 3.48 -2.31
C CYS A 52 13.12 2.32 -2.28
N ALA A 53 13.19 1.55 -1.21
CA ALA A 53 14.01 0.34 -1.13
C ALA A 53 13.32 -0.90 -1.75
N LYS A 54 12.12 -0.77 -2.31
CA LYS A 54 11.40 -1.86 -2.97
C LYS A 54 11.57 -1.77 -4.48
N PRO A 55 11.55 -2.92 -5.21
CA PRO A 55 11.64 -2.89 -6.67
C PRO A 55 10.46 -2.12 -7.27
N ALA A 56 10.72 -1.13 -8.12
CA ALA A 56 9.68 -0.25 -8.68
C ALA A 56 8.64 -1.05 -9.48
N ALA A 57 9.06 -2.07 -10.22
CA ALA A 57 8.16 -2.96 -10.94
C ALA A 57 7.16 -3.66 -10.01
N ALA A 58 7.63 -4.21 -8.88
CA ALA A 58 6.75 -4.87 -7.90
C ALA A 58 5.77 -3.87 -7.26
N VAL A 59 6.23 -2.67 -6.93
CA VAL A 59 5.36 -1.60 -6.39
C VAL A 59 4.27 -1.24 -7.40
N SER A 60 4.61 -1.07 -8.67
CA SER A 60 3.65 -0.77 -9.74
C SER A 60 2.60 -1.87 -9.89
N LEU A 61 3.02 -3.14 -9.92
CA LEU A 61 2.12 -4.28 -10.05
C LEU A 61 1.19 -4.43 -8.83
N ILE A 62 1.68 -4.16 -7.62
CA ILE A 62 0.85 -4.15 -6.41
C ILE A 62 -0.22 -3.04 -6.50
N LEU A 63 0.14 -1.83 -6.93
CA LEU A 63 -0.81 -0.74 -7.10
C LEU A 63 -1.86 -1.08 -8.16
N GLU A 64 -1.46 -1.70 -9.29
CA GLU A 64 -2.40 -2.19 -10.31
C GLU A 64 -3.34 -3.26 -9.76
N ALA A 65 -2.85 -4.21 -8.95
CA ALA A 65 -3.68 -5.23 -8.33
C ALA A 65 -4.73 -4.63 -7.37
N LEU A 66 -4.40 -3.54 -6.68
CA LEU A 66 -5.34 -2.85 -5.78
C LEU A 66 -6.49 -2.16 -6.55
N GLU A 67 -6.32 -1.82 -7.82
CA GLU A 67 -7.43 -1.32 -8.66
C GLU A 67 -8.51 -2.40 -8.87
N GLY A 68 -8.14 -3.69 -8.79
CA GLY A 68 -9.05 -4.83 -8.83
C GLY A 68 -10.10 -4.85 -7.71
N MET A 69 -9.94 -4.05 -6.64
CA MET A 69 -10.91 -3.95 -5.53
C MET A 69 -12.31 -3.47 -5.98
N ALA A 70 -12.46 -2.90 -7.17
CA ALA A 70 -13.74 -2.48 -7.74
C ALA A 70 -14.38 -3.55 -8.65
N MET A 71 -13.67 -4.64 -8.93
CA MET A 71 -14.08 -5.74 -9.80
C MET A 71 -14.83 -6.83 -9.02
N SER A 72 -15.40 -7.82 -9.73
CA SER A 72 -15.83 -9.05 -9.10
C SER A 72 -14.64 -9.83 -8.54
N LEU A 73 -14.89 -10.74 -7.57
CA LEU A 73 -13.81 -11.55 -6.98
C LEU A 73 -13.07 -12.37 -8.04
N GLU A 74 -13.81 -12.96 -8.99
CA GLU A 74 -13.23 -13.77 -10.07
C GLU A 74 -12.30 -12.95 -10.97
N GLU A 75 -12.74 -11.77 -11.40
CA GLU A 75 -11.94 -10.85 -12.20
C GLU A 75 -10.69 -10.35 -11.44
N ALA A 76 -10.86 -10.02 -10.15
CA ALA A 76 -9.76 -9.56 -9.29
C ALA A 76 -8.70 -10.65 -9.11
N LEU A 77 -9.11 -11.92 -8.88
CA LEU A 77 -8.18 -13.05 -8.75
C LEU A 77 -7.47 -13.36 -10.09
N ALA A 78 -8.17 -13.23 -11.22
CA ALA A 78 -7.55 -13.39 -12.53
C ALA A 78 -6.53 -12.29 -12.81
N LEU A 79 -6.83 -11.05 -12.45
CA LEU A 79 -5.91 -9.92 -12.52
C LEU A 79 -4.66 -10.18 -11.65
N GLU A 80 -4.86 -10.54 -10.38
CA GLU A 80 -3.77 -10.82 -9.44
C GLU A 80 -2.85 -11.93 -9.96
N ALA A 81 -3.41 -13.05 -10.43
CA ALA A 81 -2.62 -14.16 -10.97
C ALA A 81 -1.75 -13.73 -12.19
N ARG A 82 -2.31 -12.89 -13.08
CA ARG A 82 -1.58 -12.34 -14.21
C ARG A 82 -0.44 -11.41 -13.76
N LEU A 83 -0.70 -10.50 -12.84
CA LEU A 83 0.29 -9.56 -12.32
C LEU A 83 1.39 -10.27 -11.53
N PHE A 84 1.03 -11.28 -10.75
CA PHE A 84 1.98 -12.13 -10.05
C PHE A 84 2.91 -12.87 -11.03
N GLY A 85 2.35 -13.46 -12.08
CA GLY A 85 3.14 -14.07 -13.17
C GLY A 85 4.11 -13.07 -13.78
N HIS A 86 3.66 -11.84 -14.04
CA HIS A 86 4.52 -10.77 -14.57
C HIS A 86 5.64 -10.41 -13.59
N ALA A 87 5.38 -10.30 -12.31
CA ALA A 87 6.39 -10.02 -11.30
C ALA A 87 7.56 -11.02 -11.36
N PHE A 88 7.28 -12.30 -11.58
CA PHE A 88 8.29 -13.36 -11.67
C PHE A 88 9.17 -13.30 -12.93
N THR A 89 8.79 -12.54 -13.94
CA THR A 89 9.63 -12.35 -15.15
C THR A 89 10.75 -11.33 -14.93
N THR A 90 10.66 -10.50 -13.90
CA THR A 90 11.63 -9.42 -13.62
C THR A 90 12.97 -9.96 -13.09
N GLU A 91 14.07 -9.25 -13.37
CA GLU A 91 15.38 -9.55 -12.77
C GLU A 91 15.34 -9.35 -11.24
N ASP A 92 14.60 -8.35 -10.77
CA ASP A 92 14.50 -8.04 -9.36
C ASP A 92 13.78 -9.14 -8.56
N SER A 93 12.85 -9.89 -9.17
CA SER A 93 12.24 -11.04 -8.51
C SER A 93 13.26 -12.15 -8.27
N LYS A 94 14.13 -12.41 -9.25
CA LYS A 94 15.21 -13.42 -9.15
C LYS A 94 16.22 -13.00 -8.09
N GLU A 95 16.61 -11.72 -8.10
CA GLU A 95 17.50 -11.16 -7.07
C GLU A 95 16.87 -11.25 -5.67
N GLY A 96 15.60 -10.91 -5.53
CA GLY A 96 14.88 -11.00 -4.26
C GLY A 96 14.84 -12.42 -3.70
N LEU A 97 14.51 -13.42 -4.54
CA LEU A 97 14.52 -14.82 -4.16
C LEU A 97 15.92 -15.30 -3.76
N LYS A 98 16.93 -14.95 -4.56
CA LYS A 98 18.33 -15.30 -4.28
C LYS A 98 18.81 -14.70 -2.96
N ALA A 99 18.54 -13.40 -2.75
CA ALA A 99 18.91 -12.70 -1.52
C ALA A 99 18.22 -13.30 -0.29
N PHE A 100 16.94 -13.70 -0.42
CA PHE A 100 16.20 -14.38 0.64
C PHE A 100 16.86 -15.73 1.03
N LEU A 101 17.22 -16.57 0.07
CA LEU A 101 17.88 -17.84 0.29
C LEU A 101 19.27 -17.66 0.92
N GLU A 102 20.00 -16.64 0.46
CA GLU A 102 21.35 -16.31 0.95
C GLU A 102 21.34 -15.48 2.25
N LYS A 103 20.16 -15.11 2.78
CA LYS A 103 19.97 -14.27 3.99
C LYS A 103 20.74 -12.94 3.93
N ARG A 104 20.78 -12.30 2.79
CA ARG A 104 21.39 -10.99 2.55
C ARG A 104 20.39 -9.96 2.08
N THR A 105 20.78 -8.70 2.12
CA THR A 105 19.99 -7.60 1.55
C THR A 105 19.99 -7.68 0.02
N PRO A 106 18.83 -7.62 -0.66
CA PRO A 106 18.75 -7.58 -2.11
C PRO A 106 19.24 -6.24 -2.68
N HIS A 107 19.73 -6.27 -3.91
CA HIS A 107 20.10 -5.08 -4.69
C HIS A 107 19.23 -5.01 -5.94
N PHE A 108 18.11 -4.30 -5.84
CA PHE A 108 17.16 -4.12 -6.92
C PHE A 108 17.68 -3.11 -7.96
N LYS A 109 17.37 -3.35 -9.23
CA LYS A 109 17.79 -2.54 -10.38
C LYS A 109 16.62 -1.97 -11.16
N ASP A 110 15.39 -2.18 -10.66
CA ASP A 110 14.13 -1.74 -11.27
C ASP A 110 13.89 -2.27 -12.71
N ARG A 111 14.22 -3.55 -12.93
CA ARG A 111 14.05 -4.22 -14.22
C ARG A 111 13.86 -5.74 -14.13
#